data_43783553c1311b4df77f7578d0539099
#
_entry.id   43783553c1311b4df77f7578d0539099
#
_cell.length_a   1.000
_cell.length_b   1.000
_cell.length_c   1.000
_cell.angle_alpha   90.00
_cell.angle_beta   90.00
_cell.angle_gamma   90.00
#
_symmetry.space_group_name_H-M   'P 1'
#
loop_
_entity.id
_entity.type
_entity.pdbx_description
1 polymer ?
#
loop_
_entity_poly.entity_id
_entity_poly.type
_entity_poly.pdbx_seq_one_letter_code
_entity_poly.pdbx_strand_id
1 'polypeptide(L)'
;MPASYSSLMNAVTQLFAVLAALIYIVVFPLESFFLRHPAAQKFLSTPAQNVPAVMMWAIPTGFRNLLIGLGNIAGVVAVNMGHEVVGYTLVVYCCANMVLSGATMGLADWLGHYPRKGDSIPGTLGSTVPPLIALIALPF
;
A
#
# COMPACT_ATOMS: atom_id res chain seq x y z
N MET A 1 32.98 0.38 25.40
CA MET A 1 32.66 0.88 24.06
C MET A 1 31.20 0.54 23.80
N PRO A 2 30.28 1.49 23.80
CA PRO A 2 28.98 1.17 23.29
C PRO A 2 29.16 0.90 21.80
N ALA A 3 28.75 -0.29 21.35
CA ALA A 3 28.61 -0.57 19.94
C ALA A 3 27.71 0.52 19.34
N SER A 4 28.24 1.30 18.42
CA SER A 4 27.43 2.18 17.61
C SER A 4 26.57 1.30 16.72
N TYR A 5 25.47 0.79 17.24
CA TYR A 5 24.40 0.33 16.41
C TYR A 5 23.84 1.57 15.73
N SER A 6 24.39 1.93 14.59
CA SER A 6 23.64 2.70 13.63
C SER A 6 22.54 1.75 13.12
N SER A 7 21.48 1.60 13.89
CA SER A 7 20.30 0.87 13.50
C SER A 7 19.42 1.72 12.58
N LEU A 8 20.07 2.45 11.67
CA LEU A 8 19.36 3.03 10.56
C LEU A 8 18.71 1.90 9.80
N MET A 9 17.41 2.01 9.60
CA MET A 9 16.67 1.10 8.74
C MET A 9 17.46 0.86 7.45
N ASN A 10 17.71 -0.39 7.10
CA ASN A 10 18.59 -0.71 5.97
C ASN A 10 17.98 -0.22 4.63
N ALA A 11 18.85 -0.08 3.63
CA ALA A 11 18.47 0.47 2.32
C ALA A 11 17.38 -0.35 1.62
N VAL A 12 17.34 -1.67 1.80
CA VAL A 12 16.33 -2.54 1.19
C VAL A 12 14.95 -2.23 1.78
N THR A 13 14.84 -2.15 3.10
CA THR A 13 13.61 -1.76 3.77
C THR A 13 13.12 -0.39 3.30
N GLN A 14 14.01 0.61 3.28
CA GLN A 14 13.64 1.97 2.86
C GLN A 14 13.18 2.00 1.40
N LEU A 15 13.89 1.34 0.50
CA LEU A 15 13.55 1.27 -0.92
C LEU A 15 12.16 0.66 -1.13
N PHE A 16 11.89 -0.49 -0.53
CA PHE A 16 10.62 -1.19 -0.72
C PHE A 16 9.46 -0.52 0.04
N ALA A 17 9.72 0.12 1.18
CA ALA A 17 8.73 0.96 1.86
C ALA A 17 8.32 2.15 0.99
N VAL A 18 9.28 2.87 0.40
CA VAL A 18 8.98 3.99 -0.52
C VAL A 18 8.26 3.50 -1.78
N LEU A 19 8.69 2.39 -2.38
CA LEU A 19 8.03 1.81 -3.54
C LEU A 19 6.57 1.46 -3.24
N ALA A 20 6.31 0.81 -2.11
CA ALA A 20 4.95 0.50 -1.65
C ALA A 20 4.12 1.78 -1.45
N ALA A 21 4.69 2.80 -0.83
CA ALA A 21 4.04 4.09 -0.63
C ALA A 21 3.65 4.76 -1.95
N LEU A 22 4.55 4.76 -2.94
CA LEU A 22 4.28 5.35 -4.26
C LEU A 22 3.14 4.63 -4.99
N ILE A 23 3.06 3.30 -4.91
CA ILE A 23 1.94 2.54 -5.47
C ILE A 23 0.62 3.01 -4.87
N TYR A 24 0.52 3.14 -3.55
CA TYR A 24 -0.68 3.59 -2.86
C TYR A 24 -1.05 5.04 -3.18
N ILE A 25 -0.07 5.92 -3.28
CA ILE A 25 -0.28 7.33 -3.65
C ILE A 25 -0.78 7.46 -5.10
N VAL A 26 -0.25 6.65 -6.03
CA VAL A 26 -0.69 6.66 -7.43
C VAL A 26 -2.09 6.08 -7.59
N VAL A 27 -2.44 5.06 -6.82
CA VAL A 27 -3.80 4.46 -6.86
C VAL A 27 -4.87 5.40 -6.29
N PHE A 28 -4.52 6.27 -5.34
CA PHE A 28 -5.46 7.23 -4.74
C PHE A 28 -6.28 8.04 -5.76
N PRO A 29 -5.69 8.78 -6.72
CA PRO A 29 -6.49 9.53 -7.67
C PRO A 29 -7.31 8.64 -8.60
N LEU A 30 -6.83 7.45 -8.93
CA LEU A 30 -7.58 6.50 -9.77
C LEU A 30 -8.88 6.06 -9.09
N GLU A 31 -8.83 5.78 -7.79
CA GLU A 31 -9.99 5.38 -7.00
C GLU A 31 -10.91 6.57 -6.71
N SER A 32 -10.35 7.71 -6.29
CA SER A 32 -11.14 8.82 -5.77
C SER A 32 -11.72 9.73 -6.84
N PHE A 33 -11.03 9.91 -7.98
CA PHE A 33 -11.41 10.91 -8.97
C PHE A 33 -11.60 10.36 -10.38
N PHE A 34 -10.81 9.37 -10.77
CA PHE A 34 -10.76 8.88 -12.15
C PHE A 34 -11.48 7.55 -12.37
N LEU A 35 -12.19 7.00 -11.38
CA LEU A 35 -12.85 5.69 -11.52
C LEU A 35 -13.92 5.66 -12.63
N ARG A 36 -14.46 6.83 -13.03
CA ARG A 36 -15.37 6.91 -14.16
C ARG A 36 -14.68 6.78 -15.52
N HIS A 37 -13.34 6.90 -15.55
CA HIS A 37 -12.58 6.75 -16.79
C HIS A 37 -12.36 5.27 -17.11
N PRO A 38 -12.55 4.82 -18.37
CA PRO A 38 -12.44 3.40 -18.76
C PRO A 38 -11.12 2.75 -18.38
N ALA A 39 -9.99 3.46 -18.46
CA ALA A 39 -8.68 2.94 -18.09
C ALA A 39 -8.58 2.64 -16.58
N ALA A 40 -9.13 3.50 -15.72
CA ALA A 40 -9.18 3.27 -14.27
C ALA A 40 -10.12 2.11 -13.92
N GLN A 41 -11.27 2.01 -14.59
CA GLN A 41 -12.20 0.89 -14.43
C GLN A 41 -11.55 -0.44 -14.76
N LYS A 42 -10.80 -0.50 -15.87
CA LYS A 42 -10.06 -1.69 -16.27
C LYS A 42 -8.96 -2.03 -15.26
N PHE A 43 -8.19 -1.03 -14.82
CA PHE A 43 -7.11 -1.22 -13.85
C PHE A 43 -7.63 -1.69 -12.49
N LEU A 44 -8.76 -1.13 -12.03
CA LEU A 44 -9.38 -1.47 -10.74
C LEU A 44 -10.42 -2.59 -10.84
N SER A 45 -10.54 -3.25 -11.99
CA SER A 45 -11.49 -4.36 -12.23
C SER A 45 -12.92 -4.01 -11.86
N THR A 46 -13.33 -2.76 -12.12
CA THR A 46 -14.66 -2.25 -11.78
C THR A 46 -15.49 -2.06 -13.06
N PRO A 47 -16.50 -2.92 -13.33
CA PRO A 47 -17.40 -2.74 -14.46
C PRO A 47 -18.12 -1.38 -14.42
N ALA A 48 -18.29 -0.74 -15.59
CA ALA A 48 -18.86 0.60 -15.71
C ALA A 48 -20.24 0.75 -15.03
N GLN A 49 -21.08 -0.29 -15.13
CA GLN A 49 -22.41 -0.31 -14.50
C GLN A 49 -22.35 -0.30 -12.95
N ASN A 50 -21.23 -0.73 -12.36
CA ASN A 50 -21.05 -0.81 -10.90
C ASN A 50 -20.44 0.47 -10.32
N VAL A 51 -19.86 1.32 -11.16
CA VAL A 51 -19.15 2.55 -10.72
C VAL A 51 -20.01 3.41 -9.79
N PRO A 52 -21.30 3.72 -10.07
CA PRO A 52 -22.10 4.55 -9.17
C PRO A 52 -22.21 3.97 -7.75
N ALA A 53 -22.38 2.67 -7.62
CA ALA A 53 -22.50 2.00 -6.31
C ALA A 53 -21.14 1.91 -5.57
N VAL A 54 -20.05 1.77 -6.33
CA VAL A 54 -18.70 1.62 -5.77
C VAL A 54 -18.11 2.96 -5.32
N MET A 55 -18.51 4.09 -5.94
CA MET A 55 -17.93 5.40 -5.65
C MET A 55 -18.00 5.80 -4.17
N MET A 56 -19.06 5.43 -3.47
CA MET A 56 -19.19 5.73 -2.04
C MET A 56 -18.09 5.05 -1.18
N TRP A 57 -17.53 3.95 -1.66
CA TRP A 57 -16.40 3.24 -1.03
C TRP A 57 -15.05 3.59 -1.64
N ALA A 58 -15.01 3.82 -2.95
CA ALA A 58 -13.78 4.12 -3.68
C ALA A 58 -13.14 5.44 -3.22
N ILE A 59 -13.94 6.49 -3.05
CA ILE A 59 -13.43 7.79 -2.58
C ILE A 59 -12.74 7.68 -1.22
N PRO A 60 -13.39 7.21 -0.14
CA PRO A 60 -12.72 7.11 1.16
C PRO A 60 -11.58 6.08 1.17
N THR A 61 -11.66 5.04 0.34
CA THR A 61 -10.56 4.07 0.20
C THR A 61 -9.33 4.72 -0.41
N GLY A 62 -9.49 5.49 -1.47
CA GLY A 62 -8.38 6.23 -2.08
C GLY A 62 -7.72 7.21 -1.09
N PHE A 63 -8.49 7.95 -0.31
CA PHE A 63 -7.94 8.85 0.72
C PHE A 63 -7.21 8.08 1.84
N ARG A 64 -7.70 6.90 2.24
CA ARG A 64 -6.96 6.02 3.16
C ARG A 64 -5.64 5.54 2.56
N ASN A 65 -5.64 5.18 1.29
CA ASN A 65 -4.43 4.80 0.57
C ASN A 65 -3.41 5.94 0.53
N LEU A 66 -3.87 7.16 0.26
CA LEU A 66 -3.01 8.35 0.33
C LEU A 66 -2.38 8.51 1.71
N LEU A 67 -3.17 8.45 2.78
CA LEU A 67 -2.68 8.61 4.16
C LEU A 67 -1.67 7.52 4.54
N ILE A 68 -1.93 6.28 4.19
CA ILE A 68 -1.02 5.15 4.46
C ILE A 68 0.29 5.33 3.67
N GLY A 69 0.21 5.72 2.40
CA GLY A 69 1.40 6.00 1.59
C GLY A 69 2.24 7.15 2.15
N LEU A 70 1.60 8.27 2.50
CA LEU A 70 2.28 9.41 3.12
C LEU A 70 2.86 9.06 4.50
N GLY A 71 2.13 8.28 5.31
CA GLY A 71 2.60 7.79 6.61
C GLY A 71 3.85 6.93 6.48
N ASN A 72 3.89 6.07 5.45
CA ASN A 72 5.06 5.24 5.18
C ASN A 72 6.29 6.06 4.78
N ILE A 73 6.12 7.07 3.90
CA ILE A 73 7.20 8.01 3.54
C ILE A 73 7.64 8.80 4.77
N ALA A 74 6.71 9.31 5.57
CA ALA A 74 7.03 10.03 6.80
C ALA A 74 7.84 9.16 7.77
N GLY A 75 7.53 7.86 7.85
CA GLY A 75 8.30 6.89 8.62
C GLY A 75 9.75 6.77 8.17
N VAL A 76 9.97 6.62 6.86
CA VAL A 76 11.33 6.57 6.29
C VAL A 76 12.09 7.88 6.54
N VAL A 77 11.44 9.03 6.36
CA VAL A 77 12.03 10.34 6.64
C VAL A 77 12.40 10.46 8.14
N ALA A 78 11.50 10.06 9.04
CA ALA A 78 11.73 10.12 10.48
C ALA A 78 12.97 9.30 10.91
N VAL A 79 13.14 8.09 10.37
CA VAL A 79 14.36 7.28 10.63
C VAL A 79 15.61 8.04 10.20
N ASN A 80 15.61 8.62 9.00
CA ASN A 80 16.78 9.32 8.47
C ASN A 80 17.05 10.67 9.20
N MET A 81 16.05 11.19 9.93
CA MET A 81 16.20 12.36 10.81
C MET A 81 16.60 11.99 12.25
N GLY A 82 16.86 10.72 12.54
CA GLY A 82 17.22 10.24 13.88
C GLY A 82 16.05 9.95 14.82
N HIS A 83 14.80 9.99 14.32
CA HIS A 83 13.60 9.64 15.08
C HIS A 83 13.24 8.16 14.86
N GLU A 84 14.15 7.26 15.24
CA GLU A 84 14.07 5.84 14.91
C GLU A 84 12.76 5.18 15.36
N VAL A 85 12.37 5.35 16.63
CA VAL A 85 11.16 4.73 17.18
C VAL A 85 9.91 5.12 16.41
N VAL A 86 9.77 6.41 16.11
CA VAL A 86 8.64 6.93 15.33
C VAL A 86 8.67 6.38 13.91
N GLY A 87 9.84 6.41 13.27
CA GLY A 87 10.00 5.96 11.90
C GLY A 87 9.75 4.46 11.74
N TYR A 88 10.32 3.63 12.59
CA TYR A 88 10.05 2.18 12.58
C TYR A 88 8.57 1.88 12.83
N THR A 89 7.95 2.52 13.81
CA THR A 89 6.52 2.33 14.10
C THR A 89 5.66 2.65 12.90
N LEU A 90 5.90 3.78 12.23
CA LEU A 90 5.15 4.18 11.05
C LEU A 90 5.34 3.21 9.87
N VAL A 91 6.59 2.83 9.57
CA VAL A 91 6.88 1.92 8.46
C VAL A 91 6.27 0.55 8.71
N VAL A 92 6.44 -0.01 9.91
CA VAL A 92 5.86 -1.31 10.25
C VAL A 92 4.35 -1.28 10.16
N TYR A 93 3.70 -0.28 10.77
CA TYR A 93 2.25 -0.14 10.75
C TYR A 93 1.70 0.03 9.33
N CYS A 94 2.30 0.94 8.54
CA CYS A 94 1.83 1.20 7.18
C CYS A 94 2.06 -0.02 6.26
N CYS A 95 3.24 -0.64 6.32
CA CYS A 95 3.52 -1.84 5.52
C CYS A 95 2.62 -3.02 5.92
N ALA A 96 2.38 -3.24 7.21
CA ALA A 96 1.45 -4.28 7.68
C ALA A 96 0.02 -4.02 7.18
N ASN A 97 -0.45 -2.78 7.21
CA ASN A 97 -1.75 -2.38 6.65
C ASN A 97 -1.82 -2.69 5.15
N MET A 98 -0.78 -2.34 4.38
CA MET A 98 -0.70 -2.62 2.94
C MET A 98 -0.74 -4.12 2.64
N VAL A 99 0.05 -4.93 3.36
CA VAL A 99 0.06 -6.39 3.22
C VAL A 99 -1.32 -6.98 3.49
N LEU A 100 -1.96 -6.55 4.58
CA LEU A 100 -3.30 -7.01 4.93
C LEU A 100 -4.34 -6.61 3.87
N SER A 101 -4.26 -5.38 3.37
CA SER A 101 -5.15 -4.88 2.31
C SER A 101 -5.01 -5.72 1.03
N GLY A 102 -3.77 -6.00 0.60
CA GLY A 102 -3.52 -6.84 -0.57
C GLY A 102 -3.98 -8.29 -0.36
N ALA A 103 -3.70 -8.88 0.79
CA ALA A 103 -4.14 -10.23 1.12
C ALA A 103 -5.67 -10.37 1.13
N THR A 104 -6.37 -9.36 1.67
CA THR A 104 -7.85 -9.35 1.68
C THR A 104 -8.45 -9.11 0.30
N MET A 105 -7.75 -8.41 -0.60
CA MET A 105 -8.12 -8.33 -2.02
C MET A 105 -8.11 -9.72 -2.67
N GLY A 106 -7.03 -10.49 -2.47
CA GLY A 106 -6.94 -11.87 -2.94
C GLY A 106 -8.01 -12.78 -2.32
N LEU A 107 -8.33 -12.59 -1.04
CA LEU A 107 -9.42 -13.28 -0.37
C LEU A 107 -10.77 -12.97 -1.02
N ALA A 108 -11.05 -11.70 -1.33
CA ALA A 108 -12.29 -11.31 -2.00
C ALA A 108 -12.45 -11.95 -3.39
N ASP A 109 -11.35 -12.04 -4.14
CA ASP A 109 -11.33 -12.73 -5.43
C ASP A 109 -11.57 -14.23 -5.26
N TRP A 110 -10.90 -14.86 -4.29
CA TRP A 110 -11.10 -16.26 -3.99
C TRP A 110 -12.56 -16.59 -3.59
N LEU A 111 -13.22 -15.67 -2.89
CA LEU A 111 -14.64 -15.76 -2.53
C LEU A 111 -15.60 -15.45 -3.68
N GLY A 112 -15.10 -15.07 -4.87
CA GLY A 112 -15.90 -14.82 -6.05
C GLY A 112 -16.54 -13.43 -6.14
N HIS A 113 -15.98 -12.44 -5.45
CA HIS A 113 -16.48 -11.05 -5.45
C HIS A 113 -15.85 -10.17 -6.53
N TYR A 114 -14.95 -10.70 -7.33
CA TYR A 114 -14.41 -10.01 -8.52
C TYR A 114 -15.18 -10.39 -9.78
N PRO A 115 -15.21 -9.54 -10.81
CA PRO A 115 -15.91 -9.81 -12.08
C PRO A 115 -15.46 -11.12 -12.75
N ARG A 116 -14.18 -11.42 -12.67
CA ARG A 116 -13.59 -12.70 -13.12
C ARG A 116 -12.54 -13.13 -12.10
N LYS A 117 -12.45 -14.42 -11.90
CA LYS A 117 -11.43 -15.01 -11.02
C LYS A 117 -10.03 -14.66 -11.53
N GLY A 118 -9.21 -14.11 -10.66
CA GLY A 118 -7.86 -13.67 -10.96
C GLY A 118 -7.74 -12.18 -11.30
N ASP A 119 -8.83 -11.45 -11.44
CA ASP A 119 -8.80 -10.00 -11.71
C ASP A 119 -8.12 -9.20 -10.58
N SER A 120 -8.06 -9.75 -9.36
CA SER A 120 -7.36 -9.12 -8.24
C SER A 120 -5.84 -9.27 -8.28
N ILE A 121 -5.30 -10.22 -9.06
CA ILE A 121 -3.88 -10.61 -8.98
C ILE A 121 -2.92 -9.42 -9.07
N PRO A 122 -3.02 -8.50 -10.06
CA PRO A 122 -2.11 -7.36 -10.14
C PRO A 122 -2.19 -6.45 -8.91
N GLY A 123 -3.40 -6.16 -8.43
CA GLY A 123 -3.63 -5.36 -7.23
C GLY A 123 -3.12 -6.04 -5.96
N THR A 124 -3.41 -7.33 -5.81
CA THR A 124 -2.95 -8.15 -4.67
C THR A 124 -1.43 -8.18 -4.61
N LEU A 125 -0.75 -8.47 -5.72
CA LEU A 125 0.72 -8.52 -5.76
C LEU A 125 1.34 -7.13 -5.54
N GLY A 126 0.84 -6.11 -6.21
CA GLY A 126 1.34 -4.73 -6.06
C GLY A 126 1.17 -4.18 -4.66
N SER A 127 0.08 -4.52 -3.97
CA SER A 127 -0.18 -4.07 -2.60
C SER A 127 0.53 -4.92 -1.53
N THR A 128 0.88 -6.17 -1.84
CA THR A 128 1.42 -7.10 -0.84
C THR A 128 2.93 -7.26 -0.93
N VAL A 129 3.48 -7.44 -2.13
CA VAL A 129 4.89 -7.85 -2.30
C VAL A 129 5.87 -6.77 -1.85
N PRO A 130 5.80 -5.51 -2.30
CA PRO A 130 6.75 -4.50 -1.87
C PRO A 130 6.75 -4.26 -0.34
N PRO A 131 5.59 -4.04 0.32
CA PRO A 131 5.60 -3.83 1.76
C PRO A 131 6.00 -5.08 2.55
N LEU A 132 5.72 -6.29 2.04
CA LEU A 132 6.18 -7.53 2.67
C LEU A 132 7.70 -7.66 2.63
N ILE A 133 8.34 -7.33 1.50
CA ILE A 133 9.80 -7.30 1.39
C ILE A 133 10.37 -6.27 2.38
N ALA A 134 9.76 -5.09 2.48
CA ALA A 134 10.19 -4.08 3.44
C ALA A 134 10.14 -4.61 4.89
N LEU A 135 9.08 -5.32 5.27
CA LEU A 135 8.93 -5.90 6.61
C LEU A 135 9.93 -7.02 6.87
N ILE A 136 10.14 -7.92 5.90
CA ILE A 136 11.09 -9.05 6.05
C ILE A 136 12.54 -8.54 6.14
N ALA A 137 12.86 -7.47 5.44
CA ALA A 137 14.19 -6.89 5.42
C ALA A 137 14.51 -6.03 6.65
N LEU A 138 13.54 -5.77 7.54
CA LEU A 138 13.81 -5.05 8.80
C LEU A 138 14.86 -5.80 9.62
N PRO A 139 15.88 -5.10 10.13
CA PRO A 139 16.78 -5.69 11.11
C PRO A 139 16.02 -5.90 12.43
N PHE A 140 16.08 -7.10 12.95
CA PHE A 140 15.61 -7.46 14.29
C PHE A 140 16.78 -7.57 15.26
#